data_b9dd74991f00ea368e9961b200096b3b
#
_entry.id   b9dd74991f00ea368e9961b200096b3b
#
_cell.length_a   1.000
_cell.length_b   1.000
_cell.length_c   1.000
_cell.angle_alpha   90.00
_cell.angle_beta   90.00
_cell.angle_gamma   90.00
#
_symmetry.space_group_name_H-M   'P 1'
#
loop_
_entity.id
_entity.type
_entity.pdbx_description
1 polymer ?
#
loop_
_entity_poly.entity_id
_entity_poly.type
_entity_poly.pdbx_seq_one_letter_code
_entity_poly.pdbx_strand_id
1 'polypeptide(L)'
;MKILFIGTRGIPADYSGFETCVQEVTKRLENKHELIVYARKGHYDSHPEKIGNIRMVYLPAFNSKSFETLSHTFLSVFHALIFHWSAVYMVFNAANSFALILPWLFRRKIAINTDGLEWERDKWNQIGKWYFQAAAWFSTKIGNVIVADGKEMSKYYLERWNCPSSIIEYGAYICDSNNSSVLNQYNVEPGKFILQITRFEPENNPLLTMRSFKQFKKENPESVTKLILVGGVPYESHYSRLIQEEVTEDIIIPGYIFDKNILAELRNHSLAYIHGNQVGGTNPALLEAMGSHCLVIARDVRFNREVLENGGLYYRRNETNLAEQMTKVYKNEIDRNAMISFCIQKIKTYYNWDRIATEYERMIVSL
;
A
#
# COMPACT_ATOMS: atom_id res chain seq x y z
N MET A 1 -0.51 -26.58 10.11
CA MET A 1 0.84 -26.58 9.50
C MET A 1 1.63 -25.39 10.04
N LYS A 2 2.98 -25.39 9.85
CA LYS A 2 3.85 -24.28 10.28
C LYS A 2 4.11 -23.35 9.11
N ILE A 3 3.87 -22.05 9.29
CA ILE A 3 3.98 -21.02 8.24
C ILE A 3 4.86 -19.88 8.75
N LEU A 4 5.83 -19.48 7.93
CA LEU A 4 6.76 -18.39 8.22
C LEU A 4 6.40 -17.18 7.37
N PHE A 5 6.27 -16.02 7.98
CA PHE A 5 6.10 -14.75 7.28
C PHE A 5 7.42 -13.97 7.34
N ILE A 6 8.03 -13.74 6.18
CA ILE A 6 9.38 -13.17 6.01
C ILE A 6 9.35 -12.03 5.00
N GLY A 7 10.28 -11.07 5.13
CA GLY A 7 10.49 -10.01 4.15
C GLY A 7 9.80 -8.70 4.46
N THR A 8 9.13 -8.59 5.61
CA THR A 8 8.53 -7.37 6.15
C THR A 8 9.31 -6.82 7.33
N ARG A 9 8.85 -5.71 7.93
CA ARG A 9 9.40 -5.25 9.21
C ARG A 9 8.88 -6.04 10.40
N GLY A 10 7.75 -6.74 10.23
CA GLY A 10 7.06 -7.52 11.26
C GLY A 10 5.69 -6.94 11.62
N ILE A 11 5.15 -7.34 12.77
CA ILE A 11 3.92 -6.85 13.36
C ILE A 11 4.16 -6.39 14.81
N PRO A 12 3.39 -5.43 15.39
CA PRO A 12 2.23 -4.75 14.80
C PRO A 12 2.57 -3.88 13.57
N ALA A 13 1.60 -3.71 12.67
CA ALA A 13 1.76 -2.91 11.48
C ALA A 13 1.58 -1.42 11.80
N ASP A 14 2.60 -0.62 11.49
CA ASP A 14 2.60 0.82 11.72
C ASP A 14 2.81 1.64 10.44
N TYR A 15 3.41 1.07 9.38
CA TYR A 15 3.92 1.87 8.28
C TYR A 15 3.51 1.42 6.87
N SER A 16 3.37 0.14 6.56
CA SER A 16 3.21 -0.30 5.16
C SER A 16 2.09 -1.32 4.94
N GLY A 17 1.69 -1.44 3.67
CA GLY A 17 0.68 -2.40 3.24
C GLY A 17 1.05 -3.85 3.51
N PHE A 18 2.34 -4.21 3.41
CA PHE A 18 2.80 -5.58 3.69
C PHE A 18 2.64 -5.97 5.15
N GLU A 19 3.07 -5.11 6.08
CA GLU A 19 2.91 -5.34 7.50
C GLU A 19 1.42 -5.45 7.86
N THR A 20 0.58 -4.59 7.29
CA THR A 20 -0.88 -4.66 7.48
C THR A 20 -1.43 -5.99 6.94
N CYS A 21 -1.00 -6.43 5.75
CA CYS A 21 -1.41 -7.72 5.19
C CYS A 21 -0.99 -8.90 6.09
N VAL A 22 0.27 -8.93 6.53
CA VAL A 22 0.77 -9.97 7.43
C VAL A 22 -0.03 -9.98 8.73
N GLN A 23 -0.26 -8.81 9.35
CA GLN A 23 -1.04 -8.70 10.58
C GLN A 23 -2.47 -9.22 10.42
N GLU A 24 -3.17 -8.78 9.37
CA GLU A 24 -4.57 -9.14 9.16
C GLU A 24 -4.75 -10.62 8.80
N VAL A 25 -3.84 -11.16 7.98
CA VAL A 25 -3.85 -12.58 7.61
C VAL A 25 -3.49 -13.45 8.81
N THR A 26 -2.42 -13.12 9.53
CA THR A 26 -1.96 -13.94 10.68
C THR A 26 -2.97 -13.91 11.81
N LYS A 27 -3.59 -12.78 12.13
CA LYS A 27 -4.67 -12.67 13.14
C LYS A 27 -5.85 -13.60 12.85
N ARG A 28 -6.19 -13.85 11.58
CA ARG A 28 -7.29 -14.74 11.19
C ARG A 28 -6.91 -16.20 11.14
N LEU A 29 -5.62 -16.49 10.98
CA LEU A 29 -5.12 -17.85 10.86
C LEU A 29 -4.46 -18.38 12.14
N GLU A 30 -4.26 -17.56 13.17
CA GLU A 30 -3.50 -17.90 14.39
C GLU A 30 -4.05 -19.09 15.21
N ASN A 31 -5.34 -19.39 15.06
CA ASN A 31 -5.99 -20.52 15.72
C ASN A 31 -6.01 -21.81 14.87
N LYS A 32 -5.62 -21.72 13.60
CA LYS A 32 -5.65 -22.83 12.65
C LYS A 32 -4.26 -23.39 12.34
N HIS A 33 -3.23 -22.54 12.42
CA HIS A 33 -1.87 -22.85 12.02
C HIS A 33 -0.85 -22.37 13.05
N GLU A 34 0.33 -22.98 13.07
CA GLU A 34 1.49 -22.48 13.81
C GLU A 34 2.13 -21.37 12.96
N LEU A 35 1.96 -20.12 13.40
CA LEU A 35 2.42 -18.95 12.66
C LEU A 35 3.65 -18.34 13.31
N ILE A 36 4.64 -18.01 12.48
CA ILE A 36 5.88 -17.35 12.90
C ILE A 36 6.11 -16.14 12.03
N VAL A 37 6.21 -14.98 12.64
CA VAL A 37 6.51 -13.72 11.95
C VAL A 37 7.92 -13.27 12.30
N TYR A 38 8.75 -13.08 11.28
CA TYR A 38 10.08 -12.49 11.42
C TYR A 38 9.99 -10.98 11.44
N ALA A 39 10.51 -10.35 12.48
CA ALA A 39 10.47 -8.93 12.72
C ALA A 39 11.87 -8.34 12.89
N ARG A 40 12.03 -7.07 12.49
CA ARG A 40 13.30 -6.35 12.62
C ARG A 40 13.46 -5.85 14.05
N LYS A 41 14.52 -6.31 14.73
CA LYS A 41 14.78 -5.96 16.13
C LYS A 41 14.89 -4.46 16.40
N GLY A 42 15.49 -3.70 15.48
CA GLY A 42 15.67 -2.25 15.62
C GLY A 42 14.44 -1.40 15.25
N HIS A 43 13.33 -2.02 14.85
CA HIS A 43 12.12 -1.30 14.45
C HIS A 43 11.09 -1.16 15.57
N TYR A 44 11.15 -2.01 16.59
CA TYR A 44 10.21 -2.06 17.71
C TYR A 44 10.93 -1.79 19.03
N ASP A 45 10.31 -1.03 19.93
CA ASP A 45 10.82 -0.77 21.27
C ASP A 45 10.69 -1.99 22.18
N SER A 46 9.68 -2.82 21.98
CA SER A 46 9.44 -4.06 22.73
C SER A 46 9.49 -5.28 21.81
N HIS A 47 9.91 -6.43 22.38
CA HIS A 47 10.13 -7.66 21.62
C HIS A 47 9.39 -8.84 22.27
N PRO A 48 8.05 -8.84 22.34
CA PRO A 48 7.29 -9.95 22.91
C PRO A 48 7.51 -11.21 22.08
N GLU A 49 7.67 -12.36 22.74
CA GLU A 49 7.82 -13.65 22.05
C GLU A 49 6.59 -14.06 21.26
N LYS A 50 5.42 -13.52 21.65
CA LYS A 50 4.13 -13.77 21.00
C LYS A 50 3.26 -12.52 20.96
N ILE A 51 2.47 -12.41 19.90
CA ILE A 51 1.35 -11.48 19.76
C ILE A 51 0.12 -12.35 19.46
N GLY A 52 -0.82 -12.46 20.42
CA GLY A 52 -1.85 -13.49 20.34
C GLY A 52 -1.22 -14.89 20.33
N ASN A 53 -1.61 -15.72 19.38
CA ASN A 53 -1.03 -17.06 19.16
C ASN A 53 0.11 -17.06 18.12
N ILE A 54 0.52 -15.88 17.62
CA ILE A 54 1.56 -15.73 16.62
C ILE A 54 2.92 -15.63 17.31
N ARG A 55 3.85 -16.53 16.97
CA ARG A 55 5.23 -16.47 17.47
C ARG A 55 6.02 -15.41 16.72
N MET A 56 6.74 -14.58 17.47
CA MET A 56 7.63 -13.54 16.93
C MET A 56 9.09 -13.96 16.98
N VAL A 57 9.84 -13.68 15.93
CA VAL A 57 11.30 -13.88 15.88
C VAL A 57 11.95 -12.55 15.47
N TYR A 58 12.65 -11.92 16.40
CA TYR A 58 13.32 -10.64 16.18
C TYR A 58 14.78 -10.85 15.80
N LEU A 59 15.14 -10.43 14.58
CA LEU A 59 16.50 -10.53 14.08
C LEU A 59 17.04 -9.12 13.73
N PRO A 60 18.36 -8.93 13.81
CA PRO A 60 18.98 -7.68 13.39
C PRO A 60 18.87 -7.47 11.89
N ALA A 61 18.98 -6.21 11.46
CA ALA A 61 19.14 -5.81 10.07
C ALA A 61 20.27 -4.79 9.96
N PHE A 62 20.97 -4.74 8.84
CA PHE A 62 21.94 -3.68 8.59
C PHE A 62 21.21 -2.35 8.37
N ASN A 63 21.55 -1.34 9.15
CA ASN A 63 20.95 -0.01 9.04
C ASN A 63 21.42 0.68 7.75
N SER A 64 20.75 0.38 6.63
CA SER A 64 21.05 0.92 5.30
C SER A 64 19.76 0.95 4.47
N LYS A 65 19.48 2.08 3.82
CA LYS A 65 18.28 2.30 3.00
C LYS A 65 17.98 1.15 2.01
N SER A 66 19.03 0.55 1.44
CA SER A 66 18.89 -0.47 0.39
C SER A 66 19.09 -1.92 0.90
N PHE A 67 19.89 -2.12 1.95
CA PHE A 67 20.27 -3.44 2.42
C PHE A 67 19.53 -3.92 3.67
N GLU A 68 18.74 -3.04 4.30
CA GLU A 68 18.02 -3.39 5.53
C GLU A 68 17.09 -4.59 5.34
N THR A 69 16.23 -4.55 4.32
CA THR A 69 15.27 -5.62 4.04
C THR A 69 15.99 -6.91 3.62
N LEU A 70 17.01 -6.80 2.77
CA LEU A 70 17.73 -7.96 2.24
C LEU A 70 18.52 -8.70 3.33
N SER A 71 19.26 -7.96 4.16
CA SER A 71 20.03 -8.54 5.27
C SER A 71 19.14 -9.23 6.30
N HIS A 72 18.02 -8.58 6.65
CA HIS A 72 17.04 -9.19 7.55
C HIS A 72 16.44 -10.46 6.97
N THR A 73 16.05 -10.44 5.68
CA THR A 73 15.49 -11.62 5.01
C THR A 73 16.49 -12.76 4.96
N PHE A 74 17.76 -12.48 4.65
CA PHE A 74 18.82 -13.49 4.63
C PHE A 74 18.99 -14.15 6.01
N LEU A 75 19.08 -13.36 7.08
CA LEU A 75 19.17 -13.89 8.45
C LEU A 75 17.91 -14.67 8.84
N SER A 76 16.73 -14.20 8.45
CA SER A 76 15.45 -14.88 8.72
C SER A 76 15.39 -16.25 8.04
N VAL A 77 15.82 -16.32 6.80
CA VAL A 77 15.87 -17.57 6.03
C VAL A 77 16.87 -18.55 6.63
N PHE A 78 18.06 -18.08 7.02
CA PHE A 78 19.08 -18.91 7.66
C PHE A 78 18.59 -19.47 9.00
N HIS A 79 18.01 -18.62 9.85
CA HIS A 79 17.38 -19.05 11.11
C HIS A 79 16.26 -20.07 10.86
N ALA A 80 15.40 -19.83 9.86
CA ALA A 80 14.30 -20.72 9.51
C ALA A 80 14.78 -22.12 9.08
N LEU A 81 15.86 -22.20 8.31
CA LEU A 81 16.45 -23.49 7.90
C LEU A 81 16.96 -24.29 9.08
N ILE A 82 17.46 -23.66 10.14
CA ILE A 82 17.95 -24.33 11.32
C ILE A 82 16.82 -24.77 12.26
N PHE A 83 15.88 -23.86 12.54
CA PHE A 83 14.89 -24.05 13.62
C PHE A 83 13.49 -24.43 13.14
N HIS A 84 13.20 -24.25 11.84
CA HIS A 84 11.85 -24.43 11.27
C HIS A 84 11.88 -25.15 9.92
N TRP A 85 12.67 -26.22 9.85
CA TRP A 85 12.97 -26.95 8.63
C TRP A 85 11.75 -27.36 7.80
N SER A 86 10.66 -27.82 8.40
CA SER A 86 9.46 -28.30 7.73
C SER A 86 8.40 -27.21 7.42
N ALA A 87 8.71 -25.95 7.68
CA ALA A 87 7.77 -24.87 7.51
C ALA A 87 7.58 -24.46 6.04
N VAL A 88 6.44 -23.83 5.73
CA VAL A 88 6.18 -23.11 4.49
C VAL A 88 6.68 -21.68 4.61
N TYR A 89 7.39 -21.21 3.61
CA TYR A 89 7.94 -19.86 3.54
C TYR A 89 6.99 -18.96 2.76
N MET A 90 6.28 -18.06 3.44
CA MET A 90 5.52 -16.97 2.81
C MET A 90 6.39 -15.71 2.85
N VAL A 91 6.91 -15.32 1.69
CA VAL A 91 7.89 -14.22 1.57
C VAL A 91 7.28 -13.05 0.85
N PHE A 92 7.43 -11.86 1.42
CA PHE A 92 6.94 -10.62 0.85
C PHE A 92 8.07 -9.86 0.16
N ASN A 93 7.73 -9.29 -0.99
CA ASN A 93 8.59 -8.55 -1.92
C ASN A 93 9.56 -9.45 -2.70
N ALA A 94 9.39 -9.46 -4.03
CA ALA A 94 10.23 -10.22 -4.97
C ALA A 94 11.73 -9.88 -4.87
N ALA A 95 12.08 -8.67 -4.39
CA ALA A 95 13.47 -8.28 -4.15
C ALA A 95 14.21 -9.22 -3.19
N ASN A 96 13.48 -9.94 -2.34
CA ASN A 96 14.03 -10.90 -1.38
C ASN A 96 14.34 -12.28 -1.98
N SER A 97 14.02 -12.53 -3.25
CA SER A 97 14.11 -13.85 -3.88
C SER A 97 15.52 -14.44 -3.84
N PHE A 98 16.59 -13.65 -3.96
CA PHE A 98 17.96 -14.15 -3.88
C PHE A 98 18.32 -14.76 -2.52
N ALA A 99 17.69 -14.33 -1.43
CA ALA A 99 17.88 -14.93 -0.11
C ALA A 99 17.26 -16.34 0.00
N LEU A 100 16.37 -16.71 -0.93
CA LEU A 100 15.66 -17.98 -0.93
C LEU A 100 16.34 -19.11 -1.67
N ILE A 101 17.58 -18.90 -2.17
CA ILE A 101 18.36 -19.93 -2.88
C ILE A 101 18.53 -21.19 -2.03
N LEU A 102 18.89 -21.04 -0.75
CA LEU A 102 19.07 -22.19 0.13
C LEU A 102 17.77 -22.97 0.40
N PRO A 103 16.66 -22.36 0.82
CA PRO A 103 15.38 -23.07 0.92
C PRO A 103 14.98 -23.76 -0.38
N TRP A 104 15.19 -23.13 -1.53
CA TRP A 104 14.90 -23.72 -2.82
C TRP A 104 15.76 -24.96 -3.10
N LEU A 105 17.07 -24.90 -2.87
CA LEU A 105 17.97 -26.05 -3.01
C LEU A 105 17.57 -27.23 -2.11
N PHE A 106 17.07 -26.94 -0.92
CA PHE A 106 16.53 -27.94 0.00
C PHE A 106 15.05 -28.29 -0.26
N ARG A 107 14.50 -27.89 -1.40
CA ARG A 107 13.13 -28.18 -1.83
C ARG A 107 12.05 -27.77 -0.80
N ARG A 108 12.28 -26.64 -0.12
CA ARG A 108 11.27 -26.09 0.81
C ARG A 108 10.12 -25.47 0.02
N LYS A 109 8.93 -25.45 0.62
CA LYS A 109 7.74 -24.83 0.04
C LYS A 109 7.84 -23.32 0.18
N ILE A 110 7.83 -22.60 -0.94
CA ILE A 110 8.05 -21.15 -1.02
C ILE A 110 6.91 -20.51 -1.79
N ALA A 111 6.17 -19.61 -1.14
CA ALA A 111 5.24 -18.67 -1.78
C ALA A 111 5.84 -17.26 -1.73
N ILE A 112 5.80 -16.53 -2.82
CA ILE A 112 6.38 -15.18 -2.91
C ILE A 112 5.30 -14.20 -3.35
N ASN A 113 4.97 -13.23 -2.49
CA ASN A 113 4.18 -12.06 -2.85
C ASN A 113 5.09 -11.04 -3.54
N THR A 114 4.75 -10.65 -4.76
CA THR A 114 5.67 -9.96 -5.66
C THR A 114 5.76 -8.46 -5.46
N ASP A 115 4.77 -7.82 -4.80
CA ASP A 115 4.65 -6.36 -4.78
C ASP A 115 4.39 -5.77 -6.18
N GLY A 116 4.38 -4.43 -6.29
CA GLY A 116 4.26 -3.72 -7.56
C GLY A 116 5.54 -3.74 -8.41
N LEU A 117 5.48 -3.09 -9.57
CA LEU A 117 6.60 -2.99 -10.51
C LEU A 117 7.65 -1.97 -10.00
N GLU A 118 8.45 -2.36 -8.98
CA GLU A 118 9.40 -1.46 -8.32
C GLU A 118 10.39 -0.79 -9.28
N TRP A 119 10.75 -1.43 -10.38
CA TRP A 119 11.64 -0.87 -11.40
C TRP A 119 10.99 0.25 -12.26
N GLU A 120 9.68 0.42 -12.19
CA GLU A 120 8.98 1.54 -12.82
C GLU A 120 9.01 2.82 -11.95
N ARG A 121 9.49 2.73 -10.70
CA ARG A 121 9.57 3.86 -9.79
C ARG A 121 10.76 4.76 -10.12
N ASP A 122 10.53 6.06 -10.14
CA ASP A 122 11.55 7.08 -10.48
C ASP A 122 12.64 7.22 -9.40
N LYS A 123 12.36 6.78 -8.17
CA LYS A 123 13.35 6.81 -7.07
C LYS A 123 14.56 5.89 -7.27
N TRP A 124 14.49 4.91 -8.18
CA TRP A 124 15.57 3.96 -8.42
C TRP A 124 16.44 4.37 -9.60
N ASN A 125 17.78 4.28 -9.42
CA ASN A 125 18.73 4.36 -10.52
C ASN A 125 18.69 3.08 -11.39
N GLN A 126 19.41 3.07 -12.51
CA GLN A 126 19.41 1.95 -13.46
C GLN A 126 19.83 0.61 -12.83
N ILE A 127 20.82 0.63 -11.92
CA ILE A 127 21.29 -0.58 -11.22
C ILE A 127 20.19 -1.13 -10.30
N GLY A 128 19.52 -0.25 -9.57
CA GLY A 128 18.38 -0.63 -8.75
C GLY A 128 17.23 -1.21 -9.57
N LYS A 129 16.88 -0.57 -10.69
CA LYS A 129 15.85 -1.08 -11.61
C LYS A 129 16.20 -2.45 -12.16
N TRP A 130 17.45 -2.64 -12.58
CA TRP A 130 17.93 -3.95 -13.03
C TRP A 130 17.88 -5.01 -11.94
N TYR A 131 18.31 -4.67 -10.72
CA TYR A 131 18.23 -5.57 -9.57
C TYR A 131 16.79 -6.05 -9.31
N PHE A 132 15.81 -5.12 -9.26
CA PHE A 132 14.42 -5.48 -9.02
C PHE A 132 13.84 -6.36 -10.13
N GLN A 133 14.18 -6.10 -11.41
CA GLN A 133 13.76 -6.94 -12.52
C GLN A 133 14.38 -8.34 -12.44
N ALA A 134 15.67 -8.44 -12.14
CA ALA A 134 16.36 -9.71 -11.99
C ALA A 134 15.79 -10.52 -10.82
N ALA A 135 15.52 -9.88 -9.68
CA ALA A 135 14.93 -10.52 -8.51
C ALA A 135 13.48 -10.99 -8.79
N ALA A 136 12.68 -10.18 -9.48
CA ALA A 136 11.33 -10.55 -9.89
C ALA A 136 11.33 -11.74 -10.87
N TRP A 137 12.23 -11.74 -11.86
CA TRP A 137 12.43 -12.89 -12.74
C TRP A 137 12.87 -14.13 -11.95
N PHE A 138 13.85 -13.99 -11.06
CA PHE A 138 14.36 -15.09 -10.26
C PHE A 138 13.28 -15.67 -9.33
N SER A 139 12.41 -14.84 -8.77
CA SER A 139 11.28 -15.31 -7.96
C SER A 139 10.40 -16.31 -8.72
N THR A 140 10.21 -16.13 -10.03
CA THR A 140 9.44 -17.05 -10.87
C THR A 140 10.08 -18.42 -11.06
N LYS A 141 11.39 -18.57 -10.76
CA LYS A 141 12.14 -19.83 -10.90
C LYS A 141 12.20 -20.61 -9.60
N ILE A 142 12.14 -19.94 -8.48
CA ILE A 142 12.33 -20.56 -7.16
C ILE A 142 11.05 -20.66 -6.33
N GLY A 143 10.05 -19.81 -6.59
CA GLY A 143 8.74 -19.88 -5.92
C GLY A 143 7.92 -21.08 -6.39
N ASN A 144 7.36 -21.84 -5.47
CA ASN A 144 6.34 -22.85 -5.81
C ASN A 144 5.05 -22.16 -6.26
N VAL A 145 4.74 -21.01 -5.64
CA VAL A 145 3.63 -20.12 -6.02
C VAL A 145 4.09 -18.66 -5.98
N ILE A 146 3.72 -17.94 -7.02
CA ILE A 146 3.82 -16.48 -7.07
C ILE A 146 2.45 -15.89 -6.72
N VAL A 147 2.42 -14.95 -5.79
CA VAL A 147 1.23 -14.21 -5.41
C VAL A 147 1.30 -12.80 -6.01
N ALA A 148 0.35 -12.48 -6.86
CA ALA A 148 0.17 -11.15 -7.43
C ALA A 148 -0.96 -10.43 -6.68
N ASP A 149 -0.79 -9.17 -6.38
CA ASP A 149 -1.75 -8.34 -5.65
C ASP A 149 -2.86 -7.73 -6.54
N GLY A 150 -2.93 -8.14 -7.81
CA GLY A 150 -3.96 -7.72 -8.76
C GLY A 150 -3.83 -8.44 -10.10
N LYS A 151 -4.89 -8.33 -10.93
CA LYS A 151 -4.95 -8.97 -12.26
C LYS A 151 -3.91 -8.42 -13.22
N GLU A 152 -3.66 -7.12 -13.19
CA GLU A 152 -2.66 -6.47 -14.04
C GLU A 152 -1.23 -6.94 -13.69
N MET A 153 -0.95 -7.18 -12.39
CA MET A 153 0.30 -7.78 -11.97
C MET A 153 0.42 -9.23 -12.41
N SER A 154 -0.63 -10.03 -12.23
CA SER A 154 -0.67 -11.42 -12.69
C SER A 154 -0.45 -11.52 -14.20
N LYS A 155 -1.13 -10.67 -14.97
CA LYS A 155 -0.99 -10.58 -16.42
C LYS A 155 0.45 -10.23 -16.81
N TYR A 156 1.08 -9.26 -16.14
CA TYR A 156 2.47 -8.89 -16.40
C TYR A 156 3.43 -10.08 -16.21
N TYR A 157 3.31 -10.83 -15.10
CA TYR A 157 4.15 -12.00 -14.83
C TYR A 157 3.93 -13.12 -15.87
N LEU A 158 2.69 -13.33 -16.28
CA LEU A 158 2.35 -14.32 -17.32
C LEU A 158 2.94 -13.92 -18.67
N GLU A 159 2.70 -12.71 -19.14
CA GLU A 159 3.16 -12.23 -20.45
C GLU A 159 4.68 -12.11 -20.53
N ARG A 160 5.33 -11.63 -19.44
CA ARG A 160 6.77 -11.35 -19.46
C ARG A 160 7.63 -12.57 -19.21
N TRP A 161 7.18 -13.50 -18.36
CA TRP A 161 8.00 -14.63 -17.89
C TRP A 161 7.30 -15.98 -17.99
N ASN A 162 6.13 -16.05 -18.62
CA ASN A 162 5.28 -17.24 -18.72
C ASN A 162 5.05 -17.91 -17.34
N CYS A 163 4.85 -17.07 -16.30
CA CYS A 163 4.66 -17.51 -14.94
C CYS A 163 3.24 -17.21 -14.47
N PRO A 164 2.39 -18.22 -14.30
CA PRO A 164 1.08 -18.04 -13.69
C PRO A 164 1.23 -17.66 -12.22
N SER A 165 0.28 -16.88 -11.69
CA SER A 165 0.29 -16.46 -10.29
C SER A 165 -1.09 -16.60 -9.66
N SER A 166 -1.12 -16.80 -8.35
CA SER A 166 -2.33 -16.67 -7.55
C SER A 166 -2.61 -15.19 -7.33
N ILE A 167 -3.82 -14.73 -7.66
CA ILE A 167 -4.21 -13.35 -7.44
C ILE A 167 -4.81 -13.27 -6.04
N ILE A 168 -4.10 -12.59 -5.12
CA ILE A 168 -4.56 -12.33 -3.76
C ILE A 168 -4.24 -10.87 -3.44
N GLU A 169 -5.28 -10.05 -3.46
CA GLU A 169 -5.19 -8.62 -3.27
C GLU A 169 -5.01 -8.26 -1.79
N TYR A 170 -5.04 -6.96 -1.49
CA TYR A 170 -5.15 -6.46 -0.11
C TYR A 170 -6.62 -6.31 0.27
N GLY A 171 -6.86 -6.27 1.57
CA GLY A 171 -8.15 -5.93 2.12
C GLY A 171 -8.19 -4.51 2.69
N ALA A 172 -9.39 -4.02 2.99
CA ALA A 172 -9.61 -2.82 3.77
C ALA A 172 -10.83 -3.01 4.69
N TYR A 173 -10.94 -2.09 5.65
CA TYR A 173 -12.11 -1.97 6.51
C TYR A 173 -13.06 -0.91 5.96
N ILE A 174 -14.34 -1.07 6.24
CA ILE A 174 -15.31 0.01 6.10
C ILE A 174 -15.23 0.83 7.38
N CYS A 175 -15.10 2.14 7.24
CA CYS A 175 -15.06 3.07 8.36
C CYS A 175 -16.38 3.84 8.43
N ASP A 176 -17.23 3.48 9.36
CA ASP A 176 -18.54 4.12 9.60
C ASP A 176 -18.47 5.22 10.67
N SER A 177 -17.29 5.58 11.14
CA SER A 177 -17.10 6.67 12.10
C SER A 177 -17.46 8.02 11.48
N ASN A 178 -18.01 8.90 12.27
CA ASN A 178 -18.44 10.24 11.85
C ASN A 178 -18.08 11.28 12.93
N ASN A 179 -16.82 11.28 13.36
CA ASN A 179 -16.32 12.22 14.36
C ASN A 179 -15.65 13.44 13.71
N SER A 180 -16.44 14.43 13.34
CA SER A 180 -15.93 15.66 12.72
C SER A 180 -15.07 16.54 13.63
N SER A 181 -15.03 16.28 14.95
CA SER A 181 -14.20 17.08 15.88
C SER A 181 -12.70 17.03 15.56
N VAL A 182 -12.24 15.94 14.93
CA VAL A 182 -10.88 15.77 14.43
C VAL A 182 -10.46 16.89 13.48
N LEU A 183 -11.41 17.44 12.71
CA LEU A 183 -11.15 18.46 11.70
C LEU A 183 -10.74 19.81 12.30
N ASN A 184 -11.12 20.09 13.55
CA ASN A 184 -10.81 21.35 14.22
C ASN A 184 -9.30 21.62 14.30
N GLN A 185 -8.48 20.58 14.48
CA GLN A 185 -7.02 20.70 14.53
C GLN A 185 -6.38 21.13 13.19
N TYR A 186 -7.13 21.00 12.08
CA TYR A 186 -6.69 21.39 10.75
C TYR A 186 -7.40 22.65 10.24
N ASN A 187 -8.28 23.27 11.02
CA ASN A 187 -9.12 24.43 10.62
C ASN A 187 -9.84 24.20 9.30
N VAL A 188 -10.52 23.05 9.17
CA VAL A 188 -11.35 22.67 8.03
C VAL A 188 -12.72 22.18 8.49
N GLU A 189 -13.70 22.26 7.59
CA GLU A 189 -15.06 21.80 7.80
C GLU A 189 -15.38 20.59 6.91
N PRO A 190 -16.35 19.74 7.30
CA PRO A 190 -16.78 18.63 6.46
C PRO A 190 -17.20 19.11 5.05
N GLY A 191 -16.71 18.41 4.04
CA GLY A 191 -16.98 18.71 2.63
C GLY A 191 -16.28 19.95 2.08
N LYS A 192 -15.44 20.63 2.88
CA LYS A 192 -14.73 21.85 2.45
C LYS A 192 -13.22 21.66 2.32
N PHE A 193 -12.77 20.44 2.10
CA PHE A 193 -11.38 20.19 1.78
C PHE A 193 -11.20 18.99 0.86
N ILE A 194 -10.16 19.05 0.04
CA ILE A 194 -9.67 17.95 -0.77
C ILE A 194 -8.50 17.32 -0.01
N LEU A 195 -8.40 15.99 -0.02
CA LEU A 195 -7.40 15.25 0.73
C LEU A 195 -6.50 14.44 -0.20
N GLN A 196 -5.19 14.44 0.06
CA GLN A 196 -4.28 13.43 -0.45
C GLN A 196 -3.40 12.90 0.69
N ILE A 197 -3.32 11.57 0.86
CA ILE A 197 -2.44 10.91 1.83
C ILE A 197 -1.39 10.14 1.03
N THR A 198 -0.12 10.57 1.10
CA THR A 198 0.91 9.99 0.24
C THR A 198 2.33 10.30 0.70
N ARG A 199 3.29 9.51 0.24
CA ARG A 199 4.71 9.90 0.31
C ARG A 199 5.00 10.98 -0.74
N PHE A 200 5.85 11.93 -0.41
CA PHE A 200 6.21 13.02 -1.33
C PHE A 200 7.27 12.56 -2.35
N GLU A 201 6.86 11.59 -3.17
CA GLU A 201 7.64 11.03 -4.27
C GLU A 201 7.00 11.39 -5.62
N PRO A 202 7.80 11.60 -6.68
CA PRO A 202 7.28 12.03 -7.99
C PRO A 202 6.19 11.11 -8.56
N GLU A 203 6.32 9.80 -8.38
CA GLU A 203 5.36 8.80 -8.86
C GLU A 203 4.01 8.83 -8.13
N ASN A 204 3.92 9.55 -7.01
CA ASN A 204 2.68 9.73 -6.25
C ASN A 204 1.97 11.06 -6.57
N ASN A 205 2.59 11.91 -7.38
CA ASN A 205 2.05 13.16 -7.92
C ASN A 205 1.54 14.22 -6.90
N PRO A 206 2.12 14.40 -5.68
CA PRO A 206 1.67 15.43 -4.76
C PRO A 206 1.85 16.85 -5.32
N LEU A 207 2.95 17.13 -6.01
CA LEU A 207 3.21 18.43 -6.63
C LEU A 207 2.19 18.79 -7.71
N LEU A 208 1.82 17.81 -8.55
CA LEU A 208 0.75 17.97 -9.55
C LEU A 208 -0.58 18.26 -8.86
N THR A 209 -0.89 17.59 -7.76
CA THR A 209 -2.12 17.84 -6.98
C THR A 209 -2.17 19.29 -6.46
N MET A 210 -1.05 19.80 -5.91
CA MET A 210 -0.98 21.18 -5.41
C MET A 210 -1.18 22.22 -6.53
N ARG A 211 -0.53 22.03 -7.67
CA ARG A 211 -0.66 22.93 -8.83
C ARG A 211 -2.06 22.88 -9.42
N SER A 212 -2.64 21.69 -9.55
CA SER A 212 -4.02 21.53 -9.98
C SER A 212 -5.01 22.18 -9.01
N PHE A 213 -4.75 22.10 -7.71
CA PHE A 213 -5.57 22.77 -6.71
C PHE A 213 -5.51 24.29 -6.82
N LYS A 214 -4.31 24.87 -7.07
CA LYS A 214 -4.18 26.31 -7.33
C LYS A 214 -4.95 26.73 -8.59
N GLN A 215 -4.92 25.91 -9.65
CA GLN A 215 -5.71 26.16 -10.84
C GLN A 215 -7.20 26.07 -10.55
N PHE A 216 -7.66 25.05 -9.80
CA PHE A 216 -9.04 24.94 -9.34
C PHE A 216 -9.50 26.19 -8.56
N LYS A 217 -8.69 26.70 -7.63
CA LYS A 217 -9.00 27.93 -6.87
C LYS A 217 -9.09 29.15 -7.78
N LYS A 218 -8.23 29.27 -8.80
CA LYS A 218 -8.29 30.36 -9.77
C LYS A 218 -9.57 30.32 -10.61
N GLU A 219 -10.04 29.13 -10.97
CA GLU A 219 -11.26 28.93 -11.76
C GLU A 219 -12.53 29.00 -10.91
N ASN A 220 -12.45 28.87 -9.60
CA ASN A 220 -13.55 28.91 -8.64
C ASN A 220 -13.16 29.82 -7.45
N PRO A 221 -13.04 31.15 -7.66
CA PRO A 221 -12.51 32.10 -6.68
C PRO A 221 -13.37 32.23 -5.42
N GLU A 222 -14.66 31.90 -5.51
CA GLU A 222 -15.60 31.88 -4.38
C GLU A 222 -15.43 30.63 -3.49
N SER A 223 -14.68 29.64 -3.93
CA SER A 223 -14.50 28.39 -3.18
C SER A 223 -13.67 28.61 -1.92
N VAL A 224 -14.22 28.23 -0.78
CA VAL A 224 -13.51 28.16 0.52
C VAL A 224 -12.79 26.83 0.75
N THR A 225 -12.76 25.95 -0.26
CA THR A 225 -12.13 24.64 -0.19
C THR A 225 -10.64 24.76 0.08
N LYS A 226 -10.11 23.92 0.97
CA LYS A 226 -8.66 23.79 1.26
C LYS A 226 -8.13 22.46 0.71
N LEU A 227 -6.82 22.37 0.57
CA LEU A 227 -6.11 21.10 0.28
C LEU A 227 -5.38 20.65 1.53
N ILE A 228 -5.62 19.41 1.97
CA ILE A 228 -4.81 18.75 3.00
C ILE A 228 -3.95 17.70 2.33
N LEU A 229 -2.63 17.86 2.44
CA LEU A 229 -1.64 16.95 1.91
C LEU A 229 -0.91 16.25 3.05
N VAL A 230 -1.38 15.05 3.44
CA VAL A 230 -0.81 14.26 4.54
C VAL A 230 0.34 13.40 4.04
N GLY A 231 1.46 13.45 4.76
CA GLY A 231 2.63 12.62 4.49
C GLY A 231 3.92 13.42 4.41
N GLY A 232 4.89 12.87 3.70
CA GLY A 232 6.24 13.46 3.61
C GLY A 232 7.23 12.49 3.01
N VAL A 233 8.51 12.82 3.17
CA VAL A 233 9.65 11.92 2.96
C VAL A 233 10.61 12.07 4.14
N PRO A 234 11.29 11.00 4.58
CA PRO A 234 12.22 11.06 5.72
C PRO A 234 13.58 11.68 5.36
N TYR A 235 13.71 12.26 4.17
CA TYR A 235 14.93 12.87 3.65
C TYR A 235 14.59 14.10 2.80
N GLU A 236 15.46 15.08 2.81
CA GLU A 236 15.34 16.23 1.93
C GLU A 236 15.74 15.82 0.50
N SER A 237 14.93 16.24 -0.48
CA SER A 237 15.16 16.03 -1.90
C SER A 237 14.83 17.30 -2.68
N HIS A 238 15.31 17.40 -3.93
CA HIS A 238 14.88 18.49 -4.80
C HIS A 238 13.35 18.52 -4.94
N TYR A 239 12.70 17.36 -5.05
CA TYR A 239 11.26 17.26 -5.20
C TYR A 239 10.51 17.71 -3.93
N SER A 240 11.01 17.37 -2.72
CA SER A 240 10.38 17.85 -1.47
C SER A 240 10.52 19.36 -1.28
N ARG A 241 11.59 19.98 -1.79
CA ARG A 241 11.74 21.45 -1.81
C ARG A 241 10.73 22.12 -2.74
N LEU A 242 10.52 21.58 -3.95
CA LEU A 242 9.49 22.07 -4.87
C LEU A 242 8.08 22.01 -4.24
N ILE A 243 7.78 20.98 -3.44
CA ILE A 243 6.50 20.90 -2.70
C ILE A 243 6.39 22.05 -1.69
N GLN A 244 7.45 22.37 -0.95
CA GLN A 244 7.43 23.47 0.02
C GLN A 244 7.25 24.83 -0.65
N GLU A 245 7.81 25.04 -1.84
CA GLU A 245 7.66 26.26 -2.64
C GLU A 245 6.23 26.47 -3.13
N GLU A 246 5.44 25.40 -3.27
CA GLU A 246 4.05 25.47 -3.74
C GLU A 246 3.03 25.68 -2.60
N VAL A 247 3.44 25.75 -1.35
CA VAL A 247 2.51 25.95 -0.22
C VAL A 247 1.89 27.34 -0.26
N THR A 248 0.58 27.41 -0.02
CA THR A 248 -0.19 28.64 0.13
C THR A 248 -1.06 28.55 1.39
N GLU A 249 -1.77 29.61 1.75
CA GLU A 249 -2.70 29.63 2.90
C GLU A 249 -3.83 28.60 2.83
N ASP A 250 -4.21 28.19 1.61
CA ASP A 250 -5.24 27.17 1.37
C ASP A 250 -4.68 25.73 1.33
N ILE A 251 -3.35 25.55 1.46
CA ILE A 251 -2.70 24.25 1.39
C ILE A 251 -2.08 23.89 2.75
N ILE A 252 -2.60 22.83 3.37
CA ILE A 252 -2.20 22.37 4.71
C ILE A 252 -1.36 21.11 4.56
N ILE A 253 -0.13 21.12 5.10
CA ILE A 253 0.78 19.97 5.13
C ILE A 253 1.05 19.61 6.60
N PRO A 254 0.25 18.75 7.23
CA PRO A 254 0.43 18.41 8.65
C PRO A 254 1.60 17.45 8.91
N GLY A 255 2.28 16.97 7.86
CA GLY A 255 3.28 15.91 7.99
C GLY A 255 2.67 14.52 8.04
N TYR A 256 3.37 13.59 8.71
CA TYR A 256 2.87 12.23 8.90
C TYR A 256 1.82 12.16 9.99
N ILE A 257 0.72 11.47 9.70
CA ILE A 257 -0.32 11.12 10.67
C ILE A 257 -0.34 9.59 10.75
N PHE A 258 -0.04 9.03 11.93
CA PHE A 258 0.00 7.58 12.14
C PHE A 258 -1.31 7.03 12.73
N ASP A 259 -2.13 7.90 13.33
CA ASP A 259 -3.43 7.51 13.87
C ASP A 259 -4.40 7.18 12.72
N LYS A 260 -4.75 5.90 12.61
CA LYS A 260 -5.65 5.39 11.56
C LYS A 260 -7.07 5.96 11.68
N ASN A 261 -7.52 6.30 12.90
CA ASN A 261 -8.83 6.90 13.10
C ASN A 261 -8.86 8.32 12.55
N ILE A 262 -7.82 9.11 12.83
CA ILE A 262 -7.69 10.47 12.26
C ILE A 262 -7.68 10.41 10.73
N LEU A 263 -6.90 9.49 10.14
CA LEU A 263 -6.85 9.32 8.69
C LEU A 263 -8.19 8.90 8.09
N ALA A 264 -8.94 8.05 8.78
CA ALA A 264 -10.27 7.62 8.35
C ALA A 264 -11.27 8.78 8.39
N GLU A 265 -11.27 9.58 9.47
CA GLU A 265 -12.13 10.76 9.58
C GLU A 265 -11.79 11.84 8.53
N LEU A 266 -10.51 12.09 8.27
CA LEU A 266 -10.12 13.00 7.18
C LEU A 266 -10.64 12.51 5.83
N ARG A 267 -10.58 11.20 5.54
CA ARG A 267 -11.15 10.67 4.29
C ARG A 267 -12.66 10.81 4.26
N ASN A 268 -13.35 10.39 5.31
CA ASN A 268 -14.81 10.39 5.40
C ASN A 268 -15.40 11.80 5.21
N HIS A 269 -14.75 12.80 5.78
CA HIS A 269 -15.23 14.19 5.72
C HIS A 269 -14.67 15.00 4.54
N SER A 270 -13.79 14.44 3.70
CA SER A 270 -13.26 15.16 2.56
C SER A 270 -14.29 15.38 1.45
N LEU A 271 -14.16 16.48 0.75
CA LEU A 271 -14.90 16.71 -0.49
C LEU A 271 -14.54 15.68 -1.55
N ALA A 272 -13.23 15.38 -1.67
CA ALA A 272 -12.70 14.31 -2.49
C ALA A 272 -11.34 13.86 -1.97
N TYR A 273 -11.02 12.61 -2.21
CA TYR A 273 -9.69 12.04 -1.99
C TYR A 273 -8.95 11.89 -3.30
N ILE A 274 -7.75 12.47 -3.39
CA ILE A 274 -6.89 12.34 -4.57
C ILE A 274 -5.99 11.11 -4.41
N HIS A 275 -6.10 10.15 -5.32
CA HIS A 275 -5.18 9.02 -5.40
C HIS A 275 -4.19 9.22 -6.55
N GLY A 276 -3.01 9.73 -6.22
CA GLY A 276 -1.99 10.13 -7.19
C GLY A 276 -1.06 9.01 -7.67
N ASN A 277 -1.06 7.85 -7.03
CA ASN A 277 -0.11 6.77 -7.28
C ASN A 277 -0.23 6.23 -8.71
N GLN A 278 0.90 6.15 -9.41
CA GLN A 278 0.95 5.65 -10.80
C GLN A 278 1.61 4.28 -10.95
N VAL A 279 2.35 3.83 -9.93
CA VAL A 279 3.08 2.56 -9.93
C VAL A 279 2.62 1.69 -8.78
N GLY A 280 2.37 0.42 -9.04
CA GLY A 280 1.97 -0.57 -8.04
C GLY A 280 0.94 -1.54 -8.58
N GLY A 281 0.48 -2.44 -7.73
CA GLY A 281 -0.70 -3.28 -7.92
C GLY A 281 -1.91 -2.70 -7.17
N THR A 282 -2.60 -3.52 -6.38
CA THR A 282 -3.65 -3.07 -5.47
C THR A 282 -3.05 -2.18 -4.38
N ASN A 283 -3.37 -0.89 -4.39
CA ASN A 283 -2.81 0.05 -3.42
C ASN A 283 -3.67 0.12 -2.15
N PRO A 284 -3.13 -0.20 -0.96
CA PRO A 284 -3.90 -0.14 0.30
C PRO A 284 -4.53 1.21 0.57
N ALA A 285 -3.84 2.33 0.27
CA ALA A 285 -4.40 3.67 0.50
C ALA A 285 -5.62 3.97 -0.39
N LEU A 286 -5.70 3.37 -1.59
CA LEU A 286 -6.88 3.45 -2.44
C LEU A 286 -8.03 2.66 -1.83
N LEU A 287 -7.78 1.45 -1.36
CA LEU A 287 -8.80 0.61 -0.70
C LEU A 287 -9.33 1.27 0.58
N GLU A 288 -8.44 1.86 1.38
CA GLU A 288 -8.82 2.60 2.59
C GLU A 288 -9.70 3.81 2.24
N ALA A 289 -9.40 4.52 1.16
CA ALA A 289 -10.24 5.63 0.70
C ALA A 289 -11.61 5.12 0.23
N MET A 290 -11.66 4.03 -0.53
CA MET A 290 -12.91 3.40 -0.96
C MET A 290 -13.75 2.93 0.24
N GLY A 291 -13.13 2.45 1.32
CA GLY A 291 -13.80 2.01 2.55
C GLY A 291 -14.21 3.14 3.50
N SER A 292 -13.76 4.38 3.26
CA SER A 292 -14.02 5.53 4.14
C SER A 292 -15.11 6.46 3.63
N HIS A 293 -16.07 5.99 2.83
CA HIS A 293 -17.21 6.75 2.31
C HIS A 293 -16.81 8.05 1.57
N CYS A 294 -15.58 8.17 1.08
CA CYS A 294 -15.14 9.35 0.35
C CYS A 294 -15.19 9.14 -1.17
N LEU A 295 -15.39 10.25 -1.89
CA LEU A 295 -15.27 10.23 -3.34
C LEU A 295 -13.82 10.22 -3.74
N VAL A 296 -13.43 9.31 -4.63
CA VAL A 296 -12.06 9.17 -5.10
C VAL A 296 -11.87 9.80 -6.48
N ILE A 297 -10.81 10.59 -6.65
CA ILE A 297 -10.28 11.03 -7.94
C ILE A 297 -8.92 10.38 -8.12
N ALA A 298 -8.81 9.38 -8.99
CA ALA A 298 -7.60 8.58 -9.13
C ALA A 298 -6.81 8.93 -10.39
N ARG A 299 -5.48 8.82 -10.30
CA ARG A 299 -4.61 8.83 -11.47
C ARG A 299 -5.04 7.76 -12.47
N ASP A 300 -5.23 8.14 -13.74
CA ASP A 300 -5.64 7.24 -14.81
C ASP A 300 -4.49 6.32 -15.22
N VAL A 301 -4.39 5.18 -14.53
CA VAL A 301 -3.47 4.07 -14.82
C VAL A 301 -4.19 2.74 -14.63
N ARG A 302 -3.69 1.70 -15.30
CA ARG A 302 -4.31 0.37 -15.33
C ARG A 302 -4.60 -0.20 -13.93
N PHE A 303 -3.68 -0.05 -12.98
CA PHE A 303 -3.84 -0.54 -11.62
C PHE A 303 -4.97 0.16 -10.86
N ASN A 304 -5.06 1.47 -10.96
CA ASN A 304 -6.14 2.23 -10.32
C ASN A 304 -7.49 1.95 -10.98
N ARG A 305 -7.51 1.76 -12.31
CA ARG A 305 -8.73 1.37 -13.03
C ARG A 305 -9.23 -0.02 -12.63
N GLU A 306 -8.32 -0.99 -12.43
CA GLU A 306 -8.67 -2.32 -11.95
C GLU A 306 -9.36 -2.28 -10.59
N VAL A 307 -8.83 -1.46 -9.66
CA VAL A 307 -9.32 -1.39 -8.29
C VAL A 307 -10.58 -0.54 -8.17
N LEU A 308 -10.58 0.68 -8.73
CA LEU A 308 -11.65 1.66 -8.54
C LEU A 308 -12.83 1.47 -9.50
N GLU A 309 -12.60 1.00 -10.74
CA GLU A 309 -13.62 0.81 -11.79
C GLU A 309 -14.57 2.03 -11.93
N ASN A 310 -15.86 1.85 -11.63
CA ASN A 310 -16.89 2.91 -11.66
C ASN A 310 -17.03 3.66 -10.32
N GLY A 311 -16.15 3.41 -9.35
CA GLY A 311 -16.24 3.96 -8.00
C GLY A 311 -15.66 5.37 -7.83
N GLY A 312 -15.27 6.04 -8.92
CA GLY A 312 -14.71 7.39 -8.83
C GLY A 312 -14.35 8.00 -10.17
N LEU A 313 -13.71 9.14 -10.11
CA LEU A 313 -13.26 9.88 -11.27
C LEU A 313 -11.79 9.53 -11.58
N TYR A 314 -11.40 9.78 -12.83
CA TYR A 314 -10.02 9.57 -13.28
C TYR A 314 -9.43 10.85 -13.87
N TYR A 315 -8.14 11.07 -13.64
CA TYR A 315 -7.41 12.17 -14.24
C TYR A 315 -6.12 11.71 -14.93
N ARG A 316 -5.77 12.36 -16.01
CA ARG A 316 -4.49 12.22 -16.72
C ARG A 316 -3.41 13.02 -15.99
N ARG A 317 -2.13 12.74 -16.25
CA ARG A 317 -1.00 13.48 -15.66
C ARG A 317 -0.92 14.90 -16.25
N ASN A 318 -1.92 15.72 -15.93
CA ASN A 318 -2.09 17.07 -16.43
C ASN A 318 -2.80 17.89 -15.35
N GLU A 319 -2.27 19.06 -15.03
CA GLU A 319 -2.78 19.94 -13.98
C GLU A 319 -4.21 20.40 -14.27
N THR A 320 -4.49 20.82 -15.50
CA THR A 320 -5.82 21.27 -15.93
C THR A 320 -6.86 20.14 -15.81
N ASN A 321 -6.49 18.92 -16.22
CA ASN A 321 -7.44 17.81 -16.17
C ASN A 321 -7.78 17.40 -14.74
N LEU A 322 -6.84 17.44 -13.79
CA LEU A 322 -7.16 17.21 -12.38
C LEU A 322 -7.97 18.37 -11.79
N ALA A 323 -7.67 19.63 -12.14
CA ALA A 323 -8.46 20.79 -11.72
C ALA A 323 -9.92 20.73 -12.23
N GLU A 324 -10.12 20.27 -13.47
CA GLU A 324 -11.47 20.01 -14.03
C GLU A 324 -12.23 18.95 -13.20
N GLN A 325 -11.57 17.85 -12.79
CA GLN A 325 -12.22 16.83 -11.95
C GLN A 325 -12.57 17.41 -10.56
N MET A 326 -11.69 18.21 -9.95
CA MET A 326 -11.98 18.91 -8.70
C MET A 326 -13.19 19.85 -8.85
N THR A 327 -13.27 20.59 -9.95
CA THR A 327 -14.38 21.50 -10.26
C THR A 327 -15.71 20.76 -10.44
N LYS A 328 -15.72 19.60 -11.14
CA LYS A 328 -16.93 18.76 -11.26
C LYS A 328 -17.45 18.29 -9.91
N VAL A 329 -16.54 17.89 -9.02
CA VAL A 329 -16.91 17.48 -7.66
C VAL A 329 -17.45 18.66 -6.87
N TYR A 330 -16.78 19.81 -6.92
CA TYR A 330 -17.17 21.03 -6.23
C TYR A 330 -18.56 21.53 -6.68
N LYS A 331 -18.84 21.49 -7.98
CA LYS A 331 -20.13 21.88 -8.57
C LYS A 331 -21.21 20.81 -8.48
N ASN A 332 -20.88 19.65 -7.88
CA ASN A 332 -21.79 18.49 -7.77
C ASN A 332 -22.35 18.00 -9.13
N GLU A 333 -21.50 17.99 -10.16
CA GLU A 333 -21.84 17.55 -11.53
C GLU A 333 -21.71 16.05 -11.74
N ILE A 334 -21.68 15.27 -10.65
CA ILE A 334 -21.47 13.83 -10.66
C ILE A 334 -22.40 13.13 -9.69
N ASP A 335 -22.67 11.85 -9.92
CA ASP A 335 -23.40 11.00 -8.96
C ASP A 335 -22.43 10.46 -7.89
N ARG A 336 -22.12 11.33 -6.90
CA ARG A 336 -21.25 11.02 -5.77
C ARG A 336 -21.73 9.78 -5.01
N ASN A 337 -23.04 9.68 -4.77
CA ASN A 337 -23.61 8.60 -3.94
C ASN A 337 -23.48 7.24 -4.61
N ALA A 338 -23.73 7.15 -5.92
CA ALA A 338 -23.55 5.92 -6.68
C ALA A 338 -22.09 5.47 -6.66
N MET A 339 -21.12 6.38 -6.85
CA MET A 339 -19.69 6.04 -6.82
C MET A 339 -19.23 5.55 -5.44
N ILE A 340 -19.62 6.24 -4.37
CA ILE A 340 -19.28 5.83 -3.00
C ILE A 340 -19.93 4.48 -2.66
N SER A 341 -21.21 4.29 -3.00
CA SER A 341 -21.92 3.03 -2.75
C SER A 341 -21.26 1.86 -3.48
N PHE A 342 -20.83 2.08 -4.73
CA PHE A 342 -20.06 1.09 -5.49
C PHE A 342 -18.75 0.71 -4.75
N CYS A 343 -17.99 1.70 -4.27
CA CYS A 343 -16.75 1.46 -3.52
C CYS A 343 -17.01 0.65 -2.25
N ILE A 344 -17.97 1.06 -1.43
CA ILE A 344 -18.33 0.38 -0.17
C ILE A 344 -18.74 -1.07 -0.44
N GLN A 345 -19.60 -1.30 -1.44
CA GLN A 345 -20.00 -2.65 -1.82
C GLN A 345 -18.81 -3.50 -2.26
N LYS A 346 -17.88 -2.93 -3.02
CA LYS A 346 -16.68 -3.63 -3.50
C LYS A 346 -15.74 -3.98 -2.34
N ILE A 347 -15.54 -3.08 -1.36
CA ILE A 347 -14.78 -3.39 -0.14
C ILE A 347 -15.46 -4.51 0.63
N LYS A 348 -16.77 -4.43 0.86
CA LYS A 348 -17.52 -5.41 1.63
C LYS A 348 -17.48 -6.81 1.01
N THR A 349 -17.56 -6.93 -0.30
CA THR A 349 -17.69 -8.22 -0.97
C THR A 349 -16.37 -8.77 -1.49
N TYR A 350 -15.46 -7.90 -1.93
CA TYR A 350 -14.27 -8.34 -2.65
C TYR A 350 -12.96 -8.03 -1.90
N TYR A 351 -12.77 -6.82 -1.41
CA TYR A 351 -11.53 -6.42 -0.71
C TYR A 351 -11.64 -6.50 0.81
N ASN A 352 -12.35 -7.50 1.35
CA ASN A 352 -12.42 -7.71 2.79
C ASN A 352 -11.36 -8.69 3.28
N TRP A 353 -10.85 -8.45 4.49
CA TRP A 353 -9.76 -9.22 5.06
C TRP A 353 -10.08 -10.69 5.33
N ASP A 354 -11.36 -11.07 5.55
CA ASP A 354 -11.73 -12.46 5.79
C ASP A 354 -11.60 -13.29 4.51
N ARG A 355 -12.04 -12.74 3.37
CA ARG A 355 -11.80 -13.35 2.05
C ARG A 355 -10.30 -13.44 1.77
N ILE A 356 -9.55 -12.34 1.94
CA ILE A 356 -8.11 -12.31 1.65
C ILE A 356 -7.35 -13.36 2.48
N ALA A 357 -7.62 -13.46 3.78
CA ALA A 357 -6.99 -14.46 4.63
C ALA A 357 -7.36 -15.90 4.20
N THR A 358 -8.59 -16.13 3.79
CA THR A 358 -9.05 -17.42 3.27
C THR A 358 -8.32 -17.80 1.98
N GLU A 359 -8.09 -16.85 1.07
CA GLU A 359 -7.32 -17.09 -0.16
C GLU A 359 -5.85 -17.40 0.14
N TYR A 360 -5.21 -16.68 1.08
CA TYR A 360 -3.87 -17.03 1.55
C TYR A 360 -3.83 -18.43 2.17
N GLU A 361 -4.78 -18.78 3.04
CA GLU A 361 -4.88 -20.10 3.66
C GLU A 361 -4.98 -21.20 2.59
N ARG A 362 -5.93 -21.05 1.65
CA ARG A 362 -6.15 -22.01 0.56
C ARG A 362 -4.88 -22.20 -0.28
N MET A 363 -4.24 -21.12 -0.66
CA MET A 363 -3.00 -21.16 -1.44
C MET A 363 -1.87 -21.86 -0.68
N ILE A 364 -1.66 -21.52 0.59
CA ILE A 364 -0.59 -22.12 1.42
C ILE A 364 -0.84 -23.61 1.68
N VAL A 365 -2.09 -24.01 1.90
CA VAL A 365 -2.44 -25.44 2.14
C VAL A 365 -2.26 -26.27 0.87
N SER A 366 -2.39 -25.67 -0.33
CA SER A 366 -2.19 -26.36 -1.60
C SER A 366 -0.72 -26.61 -1.97
N LEU A 367 0.24 -26.02 -1.26
CA LEU A 367 1.67 -26.24 -1.45
C LEU A 367 2.13 -27.60 -0.89
#